data_b41658dbf4f0b3e266bb236fb553ce27
#
_entry.id   b41658dbf4f0b3e266bb236fb553ce27
#
_cell.length_a   1.000
_cell.length_b   1.000
_cell.length_c   1.000
_cell.angle_alpha   90.00
_cell.angle_beta   90.00
_cell.angle_gamma   90.00
#
_symmetry.space_group_name_H-M   'P 1'
#
loop_
_entity.id
_entity.type
_entity.pdbx_description
1 polymer ?
#
loop_
_entity_poly.entity_id
_entity_poly.type
_entity_poly.pdbx_seq_one_letter_code
_entity_poly.pdbx_strand_id
1 'polypeptide(L)'
;MQLQSTTFADGQLTAMQAGSGADLLVVHSLLADRTAFDPVLPWLAARFRVTLVNLPGFHGSACIPAGIEGYADHLARMFEPGGLSQETVVIGNGFGGTVAVAMALRHGDAFGKLVLSDVAAGFPPEGRKAFEVMAAKVEQEGIGSVATISANRVFHAAYLEAHPEAITQRRDVLLGIAPSGFIAACRSLMSTDLTPQLGSIKKAVRVVCGELDAATPPALCRLLAERIPGASYVELPQCGHCPPLEQPAAFIAAVKDFVAPVDASD
;
A
#
# COMPACT_ATOMS: atom_id res chain seq x y z
N MET A 1 -8.01 9.45 -19.93
CA MET A 1 -6.87 8.59 -19.51
C MET A 1 -7.30 7.14 -19.70
N GLN A 2 -6.52 6.33 -20.40
CA GLN A 2 -6.84 4.91 -20.64
C GLN A 2 -5.95 4.06 -19.74
N LEU A 3 -6.56 3.17 -18.94
CA LEU A 3 -5.87 2.14 -18.18
C LEU A 3 -5.59 0.93 -19.08
N GLN A 4 -4.37 0.44 -19.07
CA GLN A 4 -3.95 -0.74 -19.82
C GLN A 4 -3.60 -1.87 -18.84
N SER A 5 -4.13 -3.05 -19.07
CA SER A 5 -3.78 -4.26 -18.30
C SER A 5 -2.38 -4.73 -18.69
N THR A 6 -1.60 -5.10 -17.70
CA THR A 6 -0.27 -5.67 -17.87
C THR A 6 0.00 -6.73 -16.81
N THR A 7 1.07 -7.51 -17.00
CA THR A 7 1.51 -8.51 -16.02
C THR A 7 3.01 -8.43 -15.81
N PHE A 8 3.46 -8.87 -14.63
CA PHE A 8 4.86 -8.97 -14.24
C PHE A 8 5.13 -10.35 -13.64
N ALA A 9 6.40 -10.66 -13.38
CA ALA A 9 6.81 -11.89 -12.72
C ALA A 9 6.23 -13.14 -13.44
N ASP A 10 6.44 -13.23 -14.77
CA ASP A 10 5.93 -14.32 -15.63
C ASP A 10 4.41 -14.52 -15.53
N GLY A 11 3.66 -13.41 -15.44
CA GLY A 11 2.20 -13.41 -15.33
C GLY A 11 1.64 -13.66 -13.93
N GLN A 12 2.50 -13.78 -12.91
CA GLN A 12 2.06 -14.02 -11.53
C GLN A 12 1.51 -12.78 -10.85
N LEU A 13 1.92 -11.58 -11.29
CA LEU A 13 1.40 -10.30 -10.82
C LEU A 13 0.61 -9.61 -11.92
N THR A 14 -0.64 -9.29 -11.64
CA THR A 14 -1.48 -8.45 -12.52
C THR A 14 -1.34 -6.99 -12.11
N ALA A 15 -1.39 -6.08 -13.08
CA ALA A 15 -1.34 -4.65 -12.84
C ALA A 15 -2.13 -3.87 -13.89
N MET A 16 -2.42 -2.61 -13.58
CA MET A 16 -2.92 -1.63 -14.54
C MET A 16 -1.89 -0.52 -14.70
N GLN A 17 -1.69 -0.05 -15.92
CA GLN A 17 -0.79 1.08 -16.21
C GLN A 17 -1.53 2.24 -16.83
N ALA A 18 -1.06 3.46 -16.52
CA ALA A 18 -1.53 4.70 -17.10
C ALA A 18 -0.41 5.75 -17.14
N GLY A 19 -0.50 6.68 -18.10
CA GLY A 19 0.49 7.75 -18.24
C GLY A 19 1.76 7.30 -18.95
N SER A 20 2.79 8.16 -18.90
CA SER A 20 4.09 7.94 -19.51
C SER A 20 5.17 8.72 -18.76
N GLY A 21 6.44 8.44 -19.03
CA GLY A 21 7.57 9.09 -18.38
C GLY A 21 8.25 8.20 -17.35
N ALA A 22 8.77 8.78 -16.26
CA ALA A 22 9.42 8.05 -15.18
C ALA A 22 8.45 7.07 -14.51
N ASP A 23 8.98 5.94 -14.03
CA ASP A 23 8.17 4.90 -13.41
C ASP A 23 7.73 5.29 -11.99
N LEU A 24 6.46 4.99 -11.70
CA LEU A 24 5.87 5.08 -10.37
C LEU A 24 5.04 3.82 -10.10
N LEU A 25 5.42 3.08 -9.05
CA LEU A 25 4.72 1.87 -8.61
C LEU A 25 3.81 2.21 -7.44
N VAL A 26 2.55 1.82 -7.53
CA VAL A 26 1.54 1.97 -6.47
C VAL A 26 1.13 0.61 -5.95
N VAL A 27 1.18 0.45 -4.62
CA VAL A 27 0.89 -0.81 -3.91
C VAL A 27 -0.22 -0.58 -2.88
N HIS A 28 -1.34 -1.28 -3.06
CA HIS A 28 -2.56 -1.08 -2.28
C HIS A 28 -2.52 -1.73 -0.89
N SER A 29 -3.47 -1.31 -0.01
CA SER A 29 -3.64 -1.87 1.34
C SER A 29 -4.38 -3.22 1.34
N LEU A 30 -4.40 -3.92 2.51
CA LEU A 30 -5.08 -5.19 2.75
C LEU A 30 -6.59 -5.15 2.45
N LEU A 31 -7.25 -4.07 2.86
CA LEU A 31 -8.70 -3.89 2.77
C LEU A 31 -9.10 -2.98 1.60
N ALA A 32 -8.22 -2.86 0.62
CA ALA A 32 -8.38 -2.02 -0.56
C ALA A 32 -7.82 -2.73 -1.80
N ASP A 33 -7.96 -2.10 -2.93
CA ASP A 33 -7.31 -2.46 -4.18
C ASP A 33 -6.75 -1.19 -4.85
N ARG A 34 -6.31 -1.32 -6.10
CA ARG A 34 -5.79 -0.21 -6.90
C ARG A 34 -6.73 1.00 -6.98
N THR A 35 -8.08 0.77 -6.90
CA THR A 35 -9.07 1.86 -7.03
C THR A 35 -9.02 2.85 -5.88
N ALA A 36 -8.36 2.52 -4.78
CA ALA A 36 -8.09 3.46 -3.69
C ALA A 36 -7.25 4.67 -4.16
N PHE A 37 -6.56 4.55 -5.29
CA PHE A 37 -5.75 5.62 -5.87
C PHE A 37 -6.41 6.32 -7.06
N ASP A 38 -7.61 5.91 -7.47
CA ASP A 38 -8.31 6.50 -8.62
C ASP A 38 -8.47 8.03 -8.53
N PRO A 39 -8.75 8.65 -7.35
CA PRO A 39 -8.85 10.11 -7.26
C PRO A 39 -7.53 10.86 -7.49
N VAL A 40 -6.39 10.24 -7.20
CA VAL A 40 -5.06 10.85 -7.40
C VAL A 40 -4.42 10.43 -8.72
N LEU A 41 -4.93 9.39 -9.36
CA LEU A 41 -4.37 8.81 -10.58
C LEU A 41 -4.27 9.80 -11.75
N PRO A 42 -5.23 10.70 -12.02
CA PRO A 42 -5.07 11.71 -13.09
C PRO A 42 -3.85 12.60 -12.88
N TRP A 43 -3.58 13.01 -11.64
CA TRP A 43 -2.43 13.83 -11.32
C TRP A 43 -1.11 13.04 -11.47
N LEU A 44 -1.07 11.81 -11.01
CA LEU A 44 0.09 10.92 -11.13
C LEU A 44 0.39 10.58 -12.60
N ALA A 45 -0.62 10.14 -13.36
CA ALA A 45 -0.46 9.70 -14.75
C ALA A 45 -0.14 10.84 -15.73
N ALA A 46 -0.39 12.10 -15.35
CA ALA A 46 0.06 13.25 -16.11
C ALA A 46 1.58 13.50 -16.02
N ARG A 47 2.28 12.78 -15.10
CA ARG A 47 3.70 13.01 -14.76
C ARG A 47 4.55 11.75 -14.81
N PHE A 48 3.92 10.58 -14.65
CA PHE A 48 4.60 9.29 -14.50
C PHE A 48 3.93 8.22 -15.36
N ARG A 49 4.71 7.19 -15.70
CA ARG A 49 4.16 5.88 -16.06
C ARG A 49 3.77 5.16 -14.77
N VAL A 50 2.50 5.30 -14.38
CA VAL A 50 1.98 4.73 -13.13
C VAL A 50 1.63 3.26 -13.32
N THR A 51 2.19 2.39 -12.50
CA THR A 51 1.84 0.97 -12.40
C THR A 51 1.11 0.73 -11.08
N LEU A 52 -0.15 0.32 -11.16
CA LEU A 52 -1.01 -0.03 -10.02
C LEU A 52 -1.05 -1.56 -9.94
N VAL A 53 -0.21 -2.14 -9.08
CA VAL A 53 -0.08 -3.60 -8.96
C VAL A 53 -1.17 -4.19 -8.05
N ASN A 54 -1.66 -5.36 -8.38
CA ASN A 54 -2.41 -6.20 -7.46
C ASN A 54 -1.43 -7.13 -6.73
N LEU A 55 -1.39 -7.04 -5.40
CA LEU A 55 -0.55 -7.92 -4.58
C LEU A 55 -0.94 -9.39 -4.75
N PRO A 56 -0.02 -10.34 -4.46
CA PRO A 56 -0.34 -11.76 -4.52
C PRO A 56 -1.61 -12.13 -3.75
N GLY A 57 -2.52 -12.84 -4.41
CA GLY A 57 -3.84 -13.21 -3.90
C GLY A 57 -4.94 -12.16 -4.09
N PHE A 58 -4.63 -11.02 -4.73
CA PHE A 58 -5.58 -9.94 -5.00
C PHE A 58 -5.86 -9.84 -6.50
N HIS A 59 -7.15 -9.68 -6.88
CA HIS A 59 -7.62 -9.30 -8.22
C HIS A 59 -6.87 -9.99 -9.39
N GLY A 60 -6.69 -11.31 -9.31
CA GLY A 60 -6.10 -12.13 -10.37
C GLY A 60 -4.59 -12.34 -10.28
N SER A 61 -3.90 -11.72 -9.33
CA SER A 61 -2.52 -12.10 -9.00
C SER A 61 -2.46 -13.46 -8.31
N ALA A 62 -1.42 -14.25 -8.59
CA ALA A 62 -1.25 -15.57 -8.03
C ALA A 62 -1.14 -15.53 -6.50
N CYS A 63 -1.78 -16.48 -5.81
CA CYS A 63 -1.62 -16.61 -4.36
C CYS A 63 -0.22 -17.15 -4.02
N ILE A 64 0.33 -16.67 -2.90
CA ILE A 64 1.58 -17.17 -2.31
C ILE A 64 1.34 -17.58 -0.86
N PRO A 65 2.21 -18.41 -0.26
CA PRO A 65 2.21 -18.66 1.18
C PRO A 65 2.33 -17.38 2.01
N ALA A 66 1.86 -17.41 3.25
CA ALA A 66 2.05 -16.31 4.19
C ALA A 66 3.54 -16.05 4.47
N GLY A 67 3.88 -14.77 4.66
CA GLY A 67 5.23 -14.30 4.94
C GLY A 67 5.50 -13.00 4.19
N ILE A 68 5.83 -11.93 4.92
CA ILE A 68 6.03 -10.61 4.32
C ILE A 68 7.20 -10.61 3.33
N GLU A 69 8.21 -11.44 3.57
CA GLU A 69 9.38 -11.62 2.70
C GLU A 69 8.96 -12.16 1.33
N GLY A 70 8.03 -13.12 1.30
CA GLY A 70 7.51 -13.67 0.04
C GLY A 70 6.80 -12.62 -0.81
N TYR A 71 6.03 -11.73 -0.18
CA TYR A 71 5.41 -10.60 -0.88
C TYR A 71 6.47 -9.61 -1.40
N ALA A 72 7.48 -9.31 -0.59
CA ALA A 72 8.58 -8.42 -0.99
C ALA A 72 9.37 -8.99 -2.17
N ASP A 73 9.70 -10.28 -2.13
CA ASP A 73 10.43 -10.97 -3.20
C ASP A 73 9.61 -11.01 -4.51
N HIS A 74 8.29 -11.25 -4.43
CA HIS A 74 7.42 -11.18 -5.62
C HIS A 74 7.34 -9.77 -6.20
N LEU A 75 7.21 -8.74 -5.35
CA LEU A 75 7.14 -7.35 -5.79
C LEU A 75 8.47 -6.91 -6.44
N ALA A 76 9.61 -7.36 -5.89
CA ALA A 76 10.94 -7.08 -6.44
C ALA A 76 11.13 -7.62 -7.87
N ARG A 77 10.44 -8.71 -8.25
CA ARG A 77 10.46 -9.25 -9.62
C ARG A 77 9.90 -8.29 -10.68
N MET A 78 9.14 -7.25 -10.27
CA MET A 78 8.71 -6.21 -11.20
C MET A 78 9.86 -5.37 -11.74
N PHE A 79 11.04 -5.46 -11.13
CA PHE A 79 12.26 -4.74 -11.49
C PHE A 79 13.28 -5.62 -12.25
N GLU A 80 12.93 -6.85 -12.58
CA GLU A 80 13.71 -7.72 -13.46
C GLU A 80 13.88 -7.08 -14.85
N PRO A 81 14.88 -7.50 -15.65
CA PRO A 81 15.14 -6.93 -16.97
C PRO A 81 13.89 -6.84 -17.86
N GLY A 82 13.60 -5.64 -18.35
CA GLY A 82 12.39 -5.32 -19.11
C GLY A 82 11.17 -4.89 -18.29
N GLY A 83 11.29 -4.87 -16.96
CA GLY A 83 10.26 -4.38 -16.04
C GLY A 83 10.39 -2.89 -15.71
N LEU A 84 10.19 -2.54 -14.44
CA LEU A 84 10.30 -1.19 -13.92
C LEU A 84 11.76 -0.76 -13.74
N SER A 85 12.03 0.54 -13.85
CA SER A 85 13.38 1.08 -13.71
C SER A 85 13.83 1.13 -12.24
N GLN A 86 15.14 1.18 -12.00
CA GLN A 86 15.70 1.34 -10.65
C GLN A 86 15.47 2.76 -10.06
N GLU A 87 15.05 3.72 -10.88
CA GLU A 87 14.67 5.07 -10.43
C GLU A 87 13.20 5.16 -10.00
N THR A 88 12.46 4.06 -10.08
CA THR A 88 11.02 4.02 -9.75
C THR A 88 10.75 4.55 -8.35
N VAL A 89 9.77 5.45 -8.24
CA VAL A 89 9.18 5.81 -6.94
C VAL A 89 8.13 4.77 -6.58
N VAL A 90 8.23 4.19 -5.39
CA VAL A 90 7.24 3.25 -4.86
C VAL A 90 6.35 3.97 -3.85
N ILE A 91 5.03 3.92 -4.05
CA ILE A 91 4.01 4.40 -3.10
C ILE A 91 3.27 3.19 -2.55
N GLY A 92 3.41 2.91 -1.25
CA GLY A 92 2.70 1.82 -0.57
C GLY A 92 1.73 2.36 0.48
N ASN A 93 0.47 1.88 0.48
CA ASN A 93 -0.52 2.16 1.52
C ASN A 93 -0.77 0.91 2.37
N GLY A 94 -0.82 1.07 3.69
CA GLY A 94 -1.13 0.01 4.64
C GLY A 94 -0.27 -1.24 4.44
N PHE A 95 -0.91 -2.38 4.14
CA PHE A 95 -0.22 -3.64 3.86
C PHE A 95 0.79 -3.51 2.71
N GLY A 96 0.41 -2.86 1.61
CA GLY A 96 1.33 -2.60 0.49
C GLY A 96 2.55 -1.79 0.91
N GLY A 97 2.39 -0.88 1.86
CA GLY A 97 3.50 -0.15 2.46
C GLY A 97 4.39 -1.04 3.32
N THR A 98 3.82 -1.95 4.13
CA THR A 98 4.61 -2.94 4.89
C THR A 98 5.40 -3.86 3.97
N VAL A 99 4.80 -4.31 2.85
CA VAL A 99 5.51 -5.06 1.80
C VAL A 99 6.64 -4.22 1.19
N ALA A 100 6.41 -2.95 0.91
CA ALA A 100 7.42 -2.05 0.35
C ALA A 100 8.58 -1.78 1.34
N VAL A 101 8.31 -1.72 2.66
CA VAL A 101 9.35 -1.67 3.70
C VAL A 101 10.19 -2.95 3.67
N ALA A 102 9.56 -4.13 3.62
CA ALA A 102 10.27 -5.40 3.51
C ALA A 102 11.10 -5.48 2.21
N MET A 103 10.56 -4.97 1.09
CA MET A 103 11.29 -4.88 -0.18
C MET A 103 12.50 -3.93 -0.07
N ALA A 104 12.37 -2.78 0.62
CA ALA A 104 13.49 -1.88 0.86
C ALA A 104 14.62 -2.51 1.68
N LEU A 105 14.28 -3.38 2.62
CA LEU A 105 15.23 -4.12 3.45
C LEU A 105 15.96 -5.23 2.69
N ARG A 106 15.27 -5.91 1.78
CA ARG A 106 15.77 -7.10 1.07
C ARG A 106 16.34 -6.80 -0.32
N HIS A 107 15.72 -5.85 -1.01
CA HIS A 107 15.97 -5.49 -2.42
C HIS A 107 16.13 -3.98 -2.58
N GLY A 108 16.79 -3.32 -1.63
CA GLY A 108 16.89 -1.86 -1.58
C GLY A 108 17.44 -1.22 -2.86
N ASP A 109 18.25 -1.91 -3.65
CA ASP A 109 18.81 -1.38 -4.90
C ASP A 109 17.86 -1.48 -6.10
N ALA A 110 16.69 -2.15 -5.96
CA ALA A 110 15.75 -2.36 -7.06
C ALA A 110 14.98 -1.09 -7.46
N PHE A 111 14.83 -0.10 -6.57
CA PHE A 111 14.02 1.10 -6.82
C PHE A 111 14.66 2.37 -6.23
N GLY A 112 14.12 3.55 -6.54
CA GLY A 112 14.68 4.86 -6.17
C GLY A 112 14.25 5.37 -4.80
N LYS A 113 12.97 5.74 -4.65
CA LYS A 113 12.40 6.41 -3.48
C LYS A 113 11.17 5.66 -2.95
N LEU A 114 10.80 5.91 -1.69
CA LEU A 114 9.67 5.25 -1.03
C LEU A 114 8.74 6.26 -0.36
N VAL A 115 7.45 6.22 -0.72
CA VAL A 115 6.36 6.89 0.00
C VAL A 115 5.56 5.82 0.74
N LEU A 116 5.41 5.98 2.05
CA LEU A 116 4.68 5.08 2.94
C LEU A 116 3.46 5.82 3.48
N SER A 117 2.27 5.42 3.04
CA SER A 117 1.01 6.01 3.49
C SER A 117 0.33 5.07 4.47
N ASP A 118 0.17 5.51 5.71
CA ASP A 118 -0.55 4.76 6.74
C ASP A 118 0.02 3.35 6.95
N VAL A 119 1.30 3.28 7.30
CA VAL A 119 2.10 2.04 7.34
C VAL A 119 2.65 1.78 8.73
N ALA A 120 2.65 0.50 9.11
CA ALA A 120 3.35 0.00 10.29
C ALA A 120 4.44 -1.01 9.87
N ALA A 121 5.59 -0.96 10.54
CA ALA A 121 6.65 -1.97 10.39
C ALA A 121 6.35 -3.25 11.18
N GLY A 122 5.45 -3.18 12.14
CA GLY A 122 4.96 -4.27 12.98
C GLY A 122 3.78 -3.79 13.81
N PHE A 123 3.08 -4.72 14.44
CA PHE A 123 1.87 -4.43 15.20
C PHE A 123 1.98 -4.89 16.65
N PRO A 124 1.42 -4.12 17.61
CA PRO A 124 1.26 -4.59 18.98
C PRO A 124 0.25 -5.75 19.05
N PRO A 125 0.18 -6.49 20.18
CA PRO A 125 -0.70 -7.66 20.30
C PRO A 125 -2.16 -7.40 19.90
N GLU A 126 -2.70 -6.26 20.25
CA GLU A 126 -4.09 -5.87 19.93
C GLU A 126 -4.29 -5.71 18.41
N GLY A 127 -3.33 -5.12 17.71
CA GLY A 127 -3.34 -4.99 16.26
C GLY A 127 -3.26 -6.34 15.56
N ARG A 128 -2.39 -7.25 16.07
CA ARG A 128 -2.27 -8.63 15.57
C ARG A 128 -3.57 -9.42 15.74
N LYS A 129 -4.27 -9.24 16.87
CA LYS A 129 -5.56 -9.88 17.15
C LYS A 129 -6.63 -9.49 16.12
N ALA A 130 -6.62 -8.25 15.64
CA ALA A 130 -7.55 -7.81 14.60
C ALA A 130 -7.37 -8.60 13.29
N PHE A 131 -6.13 -8.88 12.88
CA PHE A 131 -5.86 -9.71 11.70
C PHE A 131 -6.25 -11.17 11.91
N GLU A 132 -6.03 -11.72 13.11
CA GLU A 132 -6.45 -13.07 13.47
C GLU A 132 -7.98 -13.21 13.34
N VAL A 133 -8.73 -12.26 13.90
CA VAL A 133 -10.20 -12.25 13.83
C VAL A 133 -10.69 -12.14 12.39
N MET A 134 -10.08 -11.27 11.58
CA MET A 134 -10.45 -11.14 10.17
C MET A 134 -10.15 -12.41 9.37
N ALA A 135 -8.98 -13.02 9.57
CA ALA A 135 -8.61 -14.26 8.89
C ALA A 135 -9.58 -15.41 9.24
N ALA A 136 -9.86 -15.61 10.54
CA ALA A 136 -10.82 -16.62 11.01
C ALA A 136 -12.23 -16.40 10.45
N LYS A 137 -12.68 -15.14 10.41
CA LYS A 137 -13.99 -14.78 9.87
C LYS A 137 -14.08 -15.08 8.38
N VAL A 138 -13.05 -14.76 7.61
CA VAL A 138 -12.99 -15.08 6.17
C VAL A 138 -12.95 -16.59 5.94
N GLU A 139 -12.22 -17.34 6.75
CA GLU A 139 -12.13 -18.80 6.66
C GLU A 139 -13.48 -19.48 6.91
N GLN A 140 -14.30 -18.94 7.82
CA GLN A 140 -15.61 -19.50 8.20
C GLN A 140 -16.77 -19.03 7.33
N GLU A 141 -16.78 -17.76 6.93
CA GLU A 141 -17.94 -17.08 6.34
C GLU A 141 -17.65 -16.51 4.93
N GLY A 142 -16.41 -16.60 4.45
CA GLY A 142 -15.95 -16.03 3.18
C GLY A 142 -15.60 -14.53 3.26
N ILE A 143 -15.00 -14.02 2.18
CA ILE A 143 -14.39 -12.68 2.13
C ILE A 143 -15.39 -11.53 2.37
N GLY A 144 -16.63 -11.68 1.93
CA GLY A 144 -17.68 -10.67 2.12
C GLY A 144 -18.01 -10.39 3.59
N SER A 145 -17.70 -11.32 4.50
CA SER A 145 -17.98 -11.21 5.93
C SER A 145 -17.22 -10.09 6.63
N VAL A 146 -16.10 -9.63 6.06
CA VAL A 146 -15.27 -8.54 6.63
C VAL A 146 -15.57 -7.17 6.03
N ALA A 147 -16.59 -7.02 5.18
CA ALA A 147 -16.88 -5.78 4.47
C ALA A 147 -17.13 -4.58 5.40
N THR A 148 -17.99 -4.75 6.42
CA THR A 148 -18.25 -3.69 7.41
C THR A 148 -17.01 -3.37 8.25
N ILE A 149 -16.26 -4.41 8.66
CA ILE A 149 -15.00 -4.24 9.37
C ILE A 149 -14.02 -3.44 8.51
N SER A 150 -13.95 -3.76 7.21
CA SER A 150 -13.10 -3.06 6.25
C SER A 150 -13.41 -1.56 6.21
N ALA A 151 -14.67 -1.17 6.00
CA ALA A 151 -15.04 0.23 5.89
C ALA A 151 -14.67 1.03 7.14
N ASN A 152 -14.98 0.47 8.34
CA ASN A 152 -14.68 1.12 9.63
C ASN A 152 -13.18 1.18 9.96
N ARG A 153 -12.35 0.39 9.29
CA ARG A 153 -10.89 0.44 9.46
C ARG A 153 -10.21 1.35 8.44
N VAL A 154 -10.77 1.47 7.25
CA VAL A 154 -10.22 2.29 6.17
C VAL A 154 -10.60 3.75 6.34
N PHE A 155 -11.84 4.04 6.77
CA PHE A 155 -12.37 5.39 6.86
C PHE A 155 -12.70 5.77 8.30
N HIS A 156 -12.56 7.05 8.65
CA HIS A 156 -13.05 7.57 9.92
C HIS A 156 -14.57 7.81 9.90
N ALA A 157 -15.19 7.92 11.08
CA ALA A 157 -16.64 7.96 11.23
C ALA A 157 -17.32 9.08 10.42
N ALA A 158 -16.79 10.30 10.49
CA ALA A 158 -17.39 11.42 9.76
C ALA A 158 -17.31 11.27 8.23
N TYR A 159 -16.27 10.58 7.71
CA TYR A 159 -16.21 10.23 6.30
C TYR A 159 -17.33 9.27 5.92
N LEU A 160 -17.56 8.22 6.72
CA LEU A 160 -18.62 7.23 6.48
C LEU A 160 -20.02 7.83 6.59
N GLU A 161 -20.24 8.82 7.48
CA GLU A 161 -21.48 9.57 7.57
C GLU A 161 -21.76 10.40 6.30
N ALA A 162 -20.71 11.03 5.75
CA ALA A 162 -20.80 11.80 4.52
C ALA A 162 -20.87 10.92 3.25
N HIS A 163 -20.35 9.70 3.31
CA HIS A 163 -20.20 8.76 2.19
C HIS A 163 -20.72 7.36 2.54
N PRO A 164 -22.03 7.18 2.79
CA PRO A 164 -22.59 5.89 3.20
C PRO A 164 -22.40 4.78 2.15
N GLU A 165 -22.26 5.16 0.87
CA GLU A 165 -21.93 4.25 -0.24
C GLU A 165 -20.55 3.59 -0.10
N ALA A 166 -19.63 4.17 0.67
CA ALA A 166 -18.28 3.64 0.85
C ALA A 166 -18.27 2.20 1.41
N ILE A 167 -19.24 1.83 2.25
CA ILE A 167 -19.38 0.48 2.79
C ILE A 167 -19.65 -0.53 1.65
N THR A 168 -20.58 -0.19 0.74
CA THR A 168 -20.92 -1.06 -0.40
C THR A 168 -19.74 -1.15 -1.37
N GLN A 169 -19.08 -0.03 -1.67
CA GLN A 169 -17.89 0.00 -2.52
C GLN A 169 -16.75 -0.86 -1.95
N ARG A 170 -16.51 -0.82 -0.64
CA ARG A 170 -15.50 -1.70 0.00
C ARG A 170 -15.87 -3.17 -0.09
N ARG A 171 -17.15 -3.50 0.07
CA ARG A 171 -17.62 -4.87 -0.15
C ARG A 171 -17.31 -5.37 -1.55
N ASP A 172 -17.60 -4.57 -2.57
CA ASP A 172 -17.38 -4.94 -3.98
C ASP A 172 -15.89 -5.14 -4.27
N VAL A 173 -15.03 -4.27 -3.74
CA VAL A 173 -13.57 -4.42 -3.81
C VAL A 173 -13.10 -5.72 -3.18
N LEU A 174 -13.58 -6.06 -1.98
CA LEU A 174 -13.19 -7.29 -1.27
C LEU A 174 -13.58 -8.56 -2.05
N LEU A 175 -14.69 -8.56 -2.77
CA LEU A 175 -15.13 -9.73 -3.56
C LEU A 175 -14.13 -10.10 -4.68
N GLY A 176 -13.26 -9.20 -5.08
CA GLY A 176 -12.17 -9.47 -6.03
C GLY A 176 -10.91 -10.09 -5.40
N ILE A 177 -10.89 -10.30 -4.08
CA ILE A 177 -9.75 -10.86 -3.35
C ILE A 177 -9.99 -12.35 -3.11
N ALA A 178 -8.99 -13.19 -3.44
CA ALA A 178 -9.05 -14.61 -3.12
C ALA A 178 -9.04 -14.81 -1.59
N PRO A 179 -9.99 -15.56 -1.00
CA PRO A 179 -10.02 -15.78 0.45
C PRO A 179 -8.69 -16.30 1.02
N SER A 180 -8.05 -17.25 0.32
CA SER A 180 -6.73 -17.76 0.70
C SER A 180 -5.63 -16.68 0.67
N GLY A 181 -5.67 -15.78 -0.31
CA GLY A 181 -4.75 -14.65 -0.42
C GLY A 181 -4.94 -13.66 0.72
N PHE A 182 -6.19 -13.32 1.05
CA PHE A 182 -6.51 -12.45 2.20
C PHE A 182 -6.03 -13.05 3.53
N ILE A 183 -6.31 -14.34 3.76
CA ILE A 183 -5.86 -15.05 4.96
C ILE A 183 -4.32 -15.08 5.04
N ALA A 184 -3.63 -15.34 3.93
CA ALA A 184 -2.17 -15.31 3.87
C ALA A 184 -1.61 -13.91 4.20
N ALA A 185 -2.22 -12.84 3.68
CA ALA A 185 -1.84 -11.46 3.99
C ALA A 185 -2.07 -11.11 5.47
N CYS A 186 -3.21 -11.49 6.06
CA CYS A 186 -3.46 -11.33 7.49
C CYS A 186 -2.41 -12.05 8.34
N ARG A 187 -2.10 -13.31 8.03
CA ARG A 187 -1.08 -14.13 8.73
C ARG A 187 0.30 -13.50 8.59
N SER A 188 0.63 -12.93 7.43
CA SER A 188 1.88 -12.20 7.21
C SER A 188 1.99 -11.00 8.16
N LEU A 189 0.95 -10.16 8.25
CA LEU A 189 0.93 -9.00 9.16
C LEU A 189 1.00 -9.40 10.64
N MET A 190 0.37 -10.52 11.02
CA MET A 190 0.41 -11.03 12.39
C MET A 190 1.83 -11.41 12.84
N SER A 191 2.64 -11.96 11.94
CA SER A 191 4.00 -12.43 12.23
C SER A 191 5.09 -11.40 11.97
N THR A 192 4.76 -10.29 11.29
CA THR A 192 5.74 -9.29 10.86
C THR A 192 6.13 -8.35 12.00
N ASP A 193 7.45 -8.19 12.19
CA ASP A 193 8.07 -7.07 12.91
C ASP A 193 9.38 -6.69 12.23
N LEU A 194 9.34 -5.66 11.41
CA LEU A 194 10.48 -5.09 10.70
C LEU A 194 11.16 -3.96 11.50
N THR A 195 10.59 -3.58 12.64
CA THR A 195 11.05 -2.43 13.45
C THR A 195 12.55 -2.47 13.77
N PRO A 196 13.14 -3.64 14.16
CA PRO A 196 14.56 -3.70 14.48
C PRO A 196 15.50 -3.43 13.28
N GLN A 197 15.00 -3.58 12.05
CA GLN A 197 15.80 -3.49 10.82
C GLN A 197 15.67 -2.12 10.13
N LEU A 198 14.73 -1.27 10.53
CA LEU A 198 14.42 0.01 9.84
C LEU A 198 15.65 0.93 9.69
N GLY A 199 16.57 0.90 10.64
CA GLY A 199 17.81 1.68 10.59
C GLY A 199 18.77 1.31 9.45
N SER A 200 18.55 0.17 8.78
CA SER A 200 19.36 -0.25 7.63
C SER A 200 18.83 0.24 6.28
N ILE A 201 17.63 0.84 6.23
CA ILE A 201 17.06 1.39 5.00
C ILE A 201 17.85 2.62 4.59
N LYS A 202 18.41 2.60 3.36
CA LYS A 202 19.24 3.67 2.81
C LYS A 202 18.50 4.56 1.79
N LYS A 203 17.24 4.23 1.51
CA LYS A 203 16.41 4.98 0.54
C LYS A 203 15.86 6.26 1.14
N ALA A 204 15.66 7.27 0.30
CA ALA A 204 14.85 8.42 0.70
C ALA A 204 13.41 7.92 0.96
N VAL A 205 12.87 8.26 2.13
CA VAL A 205 11.53 7.82 2.57
C VAL A 205 10.71 9.02 3.01
N ARG A 206 9.46 9.08 2.54
CA ARG A 206 8.42 9.97 3.07
C ARG A 206 7.31 9.14 3.66
N VAL A 207 6.99 9.40 4.92
CA VAL A 207 5.84 8.79 5.61
C VAL A 207 4.71 9.81 5.64
N VAL A 208 3.52 9.40 5.18
CA VAL A 208 2.27 10.16 5.26
C VAL A 208 1.31 9.38 6.13
N CYS A 209 0.60 10.03 7.04
CA CYS A 209 -0.34 9.35 7.92
C CYS A 209 -1.60 10.19 8.13
N GLY A 210 -2.76 9.56 8.10
CA GLY A 210 -4.01 10.19 8.54
C GLY A 210 -4.06 10.32 10.06
N GLU A 211 -4.41 11.51 10.57
CA GLU A 211 -4.55 11.79 12.01
C GLU A 211 -5.52 10.82 12.71
N LEU A 212 -6.58 10.42 12.00
CA LEU A 212 -7.66 9.57 12.50
C LEU A 212 -7.53 8.10 12.06
N ASP A 213 -6.35 7.68 11.59
CA ASP A 213 -6.13 6.30 11.18
C ASP A 213 -6.24 5.34 12.37
N ALA A 214 -7.29 4.50 12.34
CA ALA A 214 -7.54 3.48 13.35
C ALA A 214 -6.88 2.12 13.02
N ALA A 215 -6.40 1.94 11.79
CA ALA A 215 -5.77 0.69 11.35
C ALA A 215 -4.27 0.67 11.64
N THR A 216 -3.59 1.77 11.31
CA THR A 216 -2.16 2.03 11.63
C THR A 216 -2.04 3.40 12.29
N PRO A 217 -2.38 3.53 13.58
CA PRO A 217 -2.43 4.81 14.28
C PRO A 217 -1.15 5.63 14.11
N PRO A 218 -1.23 6.98 14.14
CA PRO A 218 -0.09 7.88 13.90
C PRO A 218 1.18 7.54 14.69
N ALA A 219 1.03 6.95 15.88
CA ALA A 219 2.19 6.51 16.67
C ALA A 219 3.05 5.45 15.96
N LEU A 220 2.43 4.54 15.19
CA LEU A 220 3.16 3.52 14.42
C LEU A 220 3.85 4.14 13.20
N CYS A 221 3.19 5.07 12.52
CA CYS A 221 3.77 5.79 11.38
C CYS A 221 4.94 6.70 11.81
N ARG A 222 4.80 7.39 12.96
CA ARG A 222 5.89 8.20 13.52
C ARG A 222 7.09 7.36 13.92
N LEU A 223 6.86 6.21 14.59
CA LEU A 223 7.93 5.27 14.93
C LEU A 223 8.71 4.84 13.70
N LEU A 224 8.00 4.56 12.59
CA LEU A 224 8.62 4.18 11.33
C LEU A 224 9.50 5.32 10.78
N ALA A 225 8.99 6.56 10.76
CA ALA A 225 9.76 7.73 10.31
C ALA A 225 10.97 8.03 11.21
N GLU A 226 10.84 7.86 12.51
CA GLU A 226 11.93 8.07 13.48
C GLU A 226 13.05 7.03 13.35
N ARG A 227 12.72 5.80 12.97
CA ARG A 227 13.68 4.69 12.86
C ARG A 227 14.36 4.58 11.52
N ILE A 228 13.78 5.15 10.45
CA ILE A 228 14.40 5.16 9.12
C ILE A 228 15.28 6.41 8.99
N PRO A 229 16.59 6.27 8.74
CA PRO A 229 17.50 7.43 8.62
C PRO A 229 17.06 8.41 7.52
N GLY A 230 16.90 9.68 7.86
CA GLY A 230 16.52 10.73 6.91
C GLY A 230 15.07 10.70 6.41
N ALA A 231 14.23 9.87 6.98
CA ALA A 231 12.81 9.87 6.60
C ALA A 231 12.12 11.18 7.04
N SER A 232 11.19 11.65 6.21
CA SER A 232 10.31 12.78 6.52
C SER A 232 8.90 12.27 6.87
N TYR A 233 8.19 13.00 7.74
CA TYR A 233 6.84 12.65 8.20
C TYR A 233 5.86 13.79 7.92
N VAL A 234 4.68 13.45 7.41
CA VAL A 234 3.56 14.37 7.18
C VAL A 234 2.29 13.73 7.76
N GLU A 235 1.59 14.46 8.63
CA GLU A 235 0.30 14.04 9.18
C GLU A 235 -0.81 14.84 8.51
N LEU A 236 -1.86 14.16 8.06
CA LEU A 236 -3.01 14.78 7.41
C LEU A 236 -4.16 14.89 8.42
N PRO A 237 -4.56 16.10 8.80
CA PRO A 237 -5.63 16.30 9.78
C PRO A 237 -6.96 15.78 9.23
N GLN A 238 -7.80 15.23 10.12
CA GLN A 238 -9.14 14.72 9.81
C GLN A 238 -9.16 13.68 8.67
N CYS A 239 -8.12 12.86 8.57
CA CYS A 239 -7.96 11.81 7.56
C CYS A 239 -7.83 10.45 8.23
N GLY A 240 -8.44 9.42 7.67
CA GLY A 240 -8.31 8.02 8.11
C GLY A 240 -7.18 7.29 7.40
N HIS A 241 -7.37 5.96 7.20
CA HIS A 241 -6.31 5.05 6.72
C HIS A 241 -6.04 5.12 5.20
N CYS A 242 -6.84 5.84 4.43
CA CYS A 242 -6.67 5.87 2.97
C CYS A 242 -6.65 7.31 2.42
N PRO A 243 -5.61 8.11 2.73
CA PRO A 243 -5.50 9.49 2.27
C PRO A 243 -5.69 9.70 0.77
N PRO A 244 -5.19 8.82 -0.13
CA PRO A 244 -5.41 9.00 -1.58
C PRO A 244 -6.89 9.00 -1.96
N LEU A 245 -7.73 8.34 -1.18
CA LEU A 245 -9.18 8.22 -1.42
C LEU A 245 -9.98 9.28 -0.62
N GLU A 246 -9.64 9.48 0.66
CA GLU A 246 -10.36 10.39 1.54
C GLU A 246 -10.04 11.87 1.28
N GLN A 247 -8.77 12.18 1.08
CA GLN A 247 -8.26 13.54 0.92
C GLN A 247 -7.24 13.64 -0.24
N PRO A 248 -7.64 13.37 -1.49
CA PRO A 248 -6.71 13.26 -2.62
C PRO A 248 -5.85 14.52 -2.82
N ALA A 249 -6.41 15.71 -2.64
CA ALA A 249 -5.67 16.96 -2.78
C ALA A 249 -4.60 17.14 -1.69
N ALA A 250 -4.91 16.79 -0.44
CA ALA A 250 -3.97 16.84 0.68
C ALA A 250 -2.87 15.78 0.51
N PHE A 251 -3.22 14.56 0.08
CA PHE A 251 -2.25 13.53 -0.23
C PHE A 251 -1.27 13.98 -1.32
N ILE A 252 -1.78 14.51 -2.45
CA ILE A 252 -0.94 15.06 -3.53
C ILE A 252 -0.02 16.15 -2.98
N ALA A 253 -0.53 17.08 -2.18
CA ALA A 253 0.27 18.15 -1.59
C ALA A 253 1.40 17.62 -0.70
N ALA A 254 1.14 16.52 0.04
CA ALA A 254 2.12 15.87 0.93
C ALA A 254 3.25 15.13 0.19
N VAL A 255 3.01 14.68 -1.06
CA VAL A 255 3.97 13.84 -1.77
C VAL A 255 4.61 14.51 -3.01
N LYS A 256 4.00 15.55 -3.59
CA LYS A 256 4.35 16.09 -4.91
C LYS A 256 5.82 16.49 -5.08
N ASP A 257 6.41 17.14 -4.09
CA ASP A 257 7.81 17.58 -4.10
C ASP A 257 8.78 16.42 -3.92
N PHE A 258 8.36 15.39 -3.19
CA PHE A 258 9.17 14.20 -2.92
C PHE A 258 9.21 13.24 -4.12
N VAL A 259 8.06 13.04 -4.78
CA VAL A 259 7.98 12.13 -5.94
C VAL A 259 8.46 12.79 -7.24
N ALA A 260 8.58 14.11 -7.28
CA ALA A 260 9.05 14.80 -8.47
C ALA A 260 10.31 14.13 -9.03
N PRO A 261 10.39 13.91 -10.36
CA PRO A 261 11.62 13.49 -10.99
C PRO A 261 12.73 14.48 -10.60
N VAL A 262 13.92 13.97 -10.32
CA VAL A 262 15.10 14.85 -10.21
C VAL A 262 15.30 15.41 -11.62
N ASP A 263 15.08 16.72 -11.80
CA ASP A 263 15.36 17.36 -13.08
C ASP A 263 16.81 17.06 -13.46
N ALA A 264 17.00 16.51 -14.66
CA ALA A 264 18.33 16.21 -15.22
C ALA A 264 19.05 17.50 -15.62
N SER A 265 18.91 18.56 -14.84
CA SER A 265 19.51 19.89 -15.05
C SER A 265 20.03 20.42 -13.71
N ASP A 266 21.19 19.94 -13.31
CA ASP A 266 22.21 20.67 -12.57
C ASP A 266 23.61 20.14 -12.90
#